data_7fcfdc50431ea7d045307c4944eda0fb
#
_entry.id   7fcfdc50431ea7d045307c4944eda0fb
#
_cell.length_a   1.000
_cell.length_b   1.000
_cell.length_c   1.000
_cell.angle_alpha   90.00
_cell.angle_beta   90.00
_cell.angle_gamma   90.00
#
_symmetry.space_group_name_H-M   'P 1'
#
loop_
_entity.id
_entity.type
_entity.pdbx_description
1 polymer ?
#
loop_
_entity_poly.entity_id
_entity_poly.type
_entity_poly.pdbx_seq_one_letter_code
_entity_poly.pdbx_strand_id
1 'polypeptide(L)'
;MITHSLFLKSIYPNVKVAFVGPCAAKKSELDQFHDKIDFVLTFQEIKELFDDMGIYFEFMKPTEEDVFFPFKASKGNLYPIDGGMLTNMIDSITTTEARINHNTGNVDARYMTFSGVQNIKEILSDFNQLDTSCKTFLELMTCEGGCIKGPCSNENCSSATKRVQVLKNVNINKEEHNYEETLKQLDISENYDYIKAVEQKEYTQKQIQEALKRVNKKSEADELNCGGCGYDTCRQFAKALIDGRAENDMCVSYMRKIAQDKTNILLKKIPQGIVIVNESLKIVDTN
;
A
#
# COMPACT_ATOMS: atom_id res chain seq x y z
N MET A 1 -4.71 2.28 -15.73
CA MET A 1 -4.41 0.91 -16.22
C MET A 1 -5.33 0.54 -17.36
N ILE A 2 -6.62 0.35 -17.13
CA ILE A 2 -7.59 -0.10 -18.14
C ILE A 2 -7.62 0.82 -19.38
N THR A 3 -7.84 2.12 -19.19
CA THR A 3 -7.86 3.10 -20.31
C THR A 3 -6.61 3.04 -21.19
N HIS A 4 -5.43 2.89 -20.57
CA HIS A 4 -4.16 2.81 -21.32
C HIS A 4 -4.06 1.49 -22.09
N SER A 5 -4.55 0.39 -21.52
CA SER A 5 -4.61 -0.90 -22.21
C SER A 5 -5.53 -0.83 -23.43
N LEU A 6 -6.73 -0.25 -23.28
CA LEU A 6 -7.65 -0.04 -24.40
C LEU A 6 -7.02 0.80 -25.52
N PHE A 7 -6.33 1.88 -25.14
CA PHE A 7 -5.61 2.71 -26.09
C PHE A 7 -4.54 1.91 -26.84
N LEU A 8 -3.69 1.14 -26.15
CA LEU A 8 -2.67 0.30 -26.80
C LEU A 8 -3.28 -0.73 -27.75
N LYS A 9 -4.35 -1.41 -27.34
CA LYS A 9 -5.05 -2.39 -28.15
C LYS A 9 -5.75 -1.75 -29.37
N SER A 10 -6.14 -0.48 -29.29
CA SER A 10 -6.75 0.23 -30.42
C SER A 10 -5.76 0.59 -31.53
N ILE A 11 -4.50 0.89 -31.17
CA ILE A 11 -3.45 1.24 -32.12
C ILE A 11 -2.61 0.04 -32.56
N TYR A 12 -2.55 -1.02 -31.75
CA TYR A 12 -1.84 -2.25 -32.04
C TYR A 12 -2.78 -3.47 -31.93
N PRO A 13 -3.48 -3.85 -33.00
CA PRO A 13 -4.36 -5.01 -32.98
C PRO A 13 -3.60 -6.28 -32.58
N ASN A 14 -4.22 -7.12 -31.76
CA ASN A 14 -3.71 -8.41 -31.29
C ASN A 14 -2.52 -8.36 -30.31
N VAL A 15 -2.18 -7.19 -29.75
CA VAL A 15 -1.17 -7.14 -28.68
C VAL A 15 -1.73 -7.68 -27.37
N LYS A 16 -0.85 -8.26 -26.57
CA LYS A 16 -1.09 -8.55 -25.16
C LYS A 16 -0.51 -7.44 -24.31
N VAL A 17 -1.30 -6.96 -23.35
CA VAL A 17 -0.91 -5.84 -22.49
C VAL A 17 -0.71 -6.34 -21.07
N ALA A 18 0.50 -6.14 -20.56
CA ALA A 18 0.85 -6.39 -19.17
C ALA A 18 1.03 -5.07 -18.41
N PHE A 19 0.34 -4.91 -17.30
CA PHE A 19 0.60 -3.83 -16.35
C PHE A 19 1.62 -4.29 -15.31
N VAL A 20 2.68 -3.51 -15.12
CA VAL A 20 3.68 -3.75 -14.09
C VAL A 20 3.65 -2.63 -13.07
N GLY A 21 3.54 -2.96 -11.78
CA GLY A 21 3.48 -1.93 -10.75
C GLY A 21 3.49 -2.45 -9.31
N PRO A 22 3.59 -1.56 -8.32
CA PRO A 22 3.76 -1.92 -6.91
C PRO A 22 2.43 -2.24 -6.20
N CYS A 23 1.38 -2.63 -6.92
CA CYS A 23 0.02 -2.69 -6.37
C CYS A 23 -0.62 -4.08 -6.53
N ALA A 24 -0.77 -4.82 -5.43
CA ALA A 24 -1.49 -6.09 -5.42
C ALA A 24 -3.00 -5.94 -5.74
N ALA A 25 -3.62 -4.79 -5.36
CA ALA A 25 -5.03 -4.54 -5.66
C ALA A 25 -5.32 -4.45 -7.18
N LYS A 26 -4.31 -4.16 -8.01
CA LYS A 26 -4.47 -4.19 -9.47
C LYS A 26 -4.71 -5.60 -10.03
N LYS A 27 -4.37 -6.65 -9.29
CA LYS A 27 -4.72 -8.03 -9.65
C LYS A 27 -6.23 -8.28 -9.52
N SER A 28 -6.88 -7.79 -8.45
CA SER A 28 -8.34 -7.84 -8.34
C SER A 28 -9.05 -7.02 -9.41
N GLU A 29 -8.45 -5.91 -9.85
CA GLU A 29 -8.97 -5.12 -10.98
C GLU A 29 -8.84 -5.89 -12.31
N LEU A 30 -7.79 -6.69 -12.49
CA LEU A 30 -7.65 -7.60 -13.62
C LEU A 30 -8.80 -8.63 -13.65
N ASP A 31 -9.17 -9.20 -12.49
CA ASP A 31 -10.26 -10.19 -12.41
C ASP A 31 -11.60 -9.63 -12.92
N GLN A 32 -11.85 -8.34 -12.73
CA GLN A 32 -13.05 -7.65 -13.23
C GLN A 32 -12.96 -7.26 -14.70
N PHE A 33 -11.75 -7.01 -15.23
CA PHE A 33 -11.51 -6.46 -16.58
C PHE A 33 -10.54 -7.30 -17.41
N HIS A 34 -10.63 -8.62 -17.27
CA HIS A 34 -9.77 -9.58 -17.98
C HIS A 34 -9.90 -9.54 -19.52
N ASP A 35 -10.99 -8.96 -20.04
CA ASP A 35 -11.21 -8.70 -21.47
C ASP A 35 -10.43 -7.47 -21.96
N LYS A 36 -10.09 -6.55 -21.07
CA LYS A 36 -9.45 -5.26 -21.40
C LYS A 36 -7.95 -5.25 -21.19
N ILE A 37 -7.46 -6.00 -20.21
CA ILE A 37 -6.03 -6.14 -19.91
C ILE A 37 -5.69 -7.61 -19.70
N ASP A 38 -4.52 -8.03 -20.15
CA ASP A 38 -4.17 -9.45 -20.18
C ASP A 38 -3.41 -9.91 -18.93
N PHE A 39 -2.52 -9.08 -18.39
CA PHE A 39 -1.68 -9.43 -17.23
C PHE A 39 -1.49 -8.26 -16.29
N VAL A 40 -1.37 -8.56 -15.00
CA VAL A 40 -0.93 -7.62 -13.97
C VAL A 40 0.18 -8.29 -13.16
N LEU A 41 1.36 -7.67 -13.17
CA LEU A 41 2.56 -8.15 -12.49
C LEU A 41 3.05 -7.13 -11.49
N THR A 42 3.53 -7.60 -10.36
CA THR A 42 4.30 -6.78 -9.41
C THR A 42 5.74 -6.61 -9.87
N PHE A 43 6.47 -5.67 -9.28
CA PHE A 43 7.89 -5.50 -9.58
C PHE A 43 8.73 -6.73 -9.22
N GLN A 44 8.32 -7.48 -8.20
CA GLN A 44 9.00 -8.70 -7.83
C GLN A 44 8.75 -9.81 -8.87
N GLU A 45 7.51 -10.01 -9.28
CA GLU A 45 7.15 -11.04 -10.27
C GLU A 45 7.81 -10.81 -11.63
N ILE A 46 7.88 -9.55 -12.09
CA ILE A 46 8.59 -9.27 -13.34
C ILE A 46 10.10 -9.51 -13.20
N LYS A 47 10.68 -9.24 -12.04
CA LYS A 47 12.08 -9.53 -11.77
C LYS A 47 12.34 -11.03 -11.78
N GLU A 48 11.52 -11.82 -11.09
CA GLU A 48 11.62 -13.29 -11.07
C GLU A 48 11.49 -13.84 -12.51
N LEU A 49 10.56 -13.33 -13.31
CA LEU A 49 10.40 -13.71 -14.71
C LEU A 49 11.68 -13.44 -15.53
N PHE A 50 12.32 -12.29 -15.32
CA PHE A 50 13.55 -11.95 -16.04
C PHE A 50 14.73 -12.79 -15.56
N ASP A 51 14.84 -13.07 -14.27
CA ASP A 51 15.85 -13.97 -13.71
C ASP A 51 15.71 -15.39 -14.29
N ASP A 52 14.49 -15.91 -14.40
CA ASP A 52 14.18 -17.21 -15.03
C ASP A 52 14.54 -17.24 -16.53
N MET A 53 14.40 -16.11 -17.21
CA MET A 53 14.79 -15.96 -18.62
C MET A 53 16.30 -15.70 -18.81
N GLY A 54 17.07 -15.57 -17.74
CA GLY A 54 18.49 -15.22 -17.78
C GLY A 54 18.76 -13.77 -18.17
N ILE A 55 17.80 -12.86 -17.96
CA ILE A 55 17.90 -11.44 -18.27
C ILE A 55 18.29 -10.68 -16.99
N TYR A 56 19.52 -10.16 -16.96
CA TYR A 56 20.07 -9.44 -15.80
C TYR A 56 20.30 -7.97 -16.15
N PHE A 57 19.50 -7.09 -15.60
CA PHE A 57 19.55 -5.64 -15.87
C PHE A 57 20.91 -5.00 -15.57
N GLU A 58 21.64 -5.53 -14.59
CA GLU A 58 22.95 -5.03 -14.18
C GLU A 58 23.99 -5.10 -15.30
N PHE A 59 23.79 -5.98 -16.26
CA PHE A 59 24.68 -6.16 -17.42
C PHE A 59 24.15 -5.54 -18.71
N MET A 60 22.90 -5.03 -18.69
CA MET A 60 22.30 -4.39 -19.86
C MET A 60 22.75 -2.93 -19.95
N LYS A 61 23.12 -2.52 -21.15
CA LYS A 61 23.40 -1.11 -21.45
C LYS A 61 22.33 -0.60 -22.40
N PRO A 62 21.72 0.58 -22.11
CA PRO A 62 20.77 1.19 -23.02
C PRO A 62 21.43 1.45 -24.38
N THR A 63 20.71 1.22 -25.45
CA THR A 63 21.09 1.50 -26.83
C THR A 63 20.16 2.57 -27.40
N GLU A 64 20.52 3.14 -28.56
CA GLU A 64 19.65 4.10 -29.25
C GLU A 64 18.36 3.48 -29.77
N GLU A 65 18.30 2.14 -29.86
CA GLU A 65 17.12 1.38 -30.27
C GLU A 65 16.12 1.15 -29.12
N ASP A 66 16.51 1.41 -27.88
CA ASP A 66 15.67 1.29 -26.70
C ASP A 66 14.71 2.47 -26.58
N VAL A 67 13.59 2.38 -27.31
CA VAL A 67 12.58 3.43 -27.37
C VAL A 67 11.28 3.00 -26.68
N PHE A 68 10.55 3.97 -26.16
CA PHE A 68 9.22 3.73 -25.59
C PHE A 68 8.15 3.75 -26.68
N PHE A 69 7.26 2.75 -26.67
CA PHE A 69 6.14 2.69 -27.59
C PHE A 69 4.80 2.92 -26.88
N PRO A 70 3.85 3.62 -27.53
CA PRO A 70 3.99 4.36 -28.80
C PRO A 70 4.83 5.63 -28.67
N PHE A 71 5.06 6.11 -27.46
CA PHE A 71 5.84 7.29 -27.14
C PHE A 71 6.27 7.29 -25.67
N LYS A 72 7.23 8.11 -25.33
CA LYS A 72 7.69 8.30 -23.95
C LYS A 72 6.66 9.10 -23.16
N ALA A 73 6.30 8.61 -21.96
CA ALA A 73 5.43 9.35 -21.05
C ALA A 73 6.10 10.67 -20.65
N SER A 74 5.36 11.77 -20.77
CA SER A 74 5.80 13.08 -20.27
C SER A 74 5.49 13.24 -18.77
N LYS A 75 4.57 14.10 -18.42
CA LYS A 75 4.07 14.25 -17.03
C LYS A 75 3.36 13.00 -16.48
N GLY A 76 2.96 12.03 -17.33
CA GLY A 76 2.41 10.75 -16.90
C GLY A 76 3.33 9.96 -15.96
N ASN A 77 4.64 10.20 -16.01
CA ASN A 77 5.60 9.65 -15.06
C ASN A 77 5.36 10.10 -13.61
N LEU A 78 4.56 11.14 -13.38
CA LEU A 78 4.19 11.62 -12.04
C LEU A 78 3.07 10.79 -11.39
N TYR A 79 2.31 9.99 -12.13
CA TYR A 79 1.17 9.22 -11.60
C TYR A 79 1.48 8.36 -10.36
N PRO A 80 2.70 7.84 -10.15
CA PRO A 80 3.02 7.07 -8.96
C PRO A 80 3.10 7.88 -7.66
N ILE A 81 3.13 9.19 -7.72
CA ILE A 81 3.17 10.07 -6.54
C ILE A 81 1.84 10.82 -6.36
N ASP A 82 1.51 11.16 -5.12
CA ASP A 82 0.32 11.95 -4.80
C ASP A 82 0.37 13.33 -5.49
N GLY A 83 -0.75 13.75 -6.05
CA GLY A 83 -0.87 14.96 -6.87
C GLY A 83 -0.34 14.82 -8.30
N GLY A 84 0.20 13.66 -8.68
CA GLY A 84 0.79 13.45 -9.99
C GLY A 84 -0.21 13.42 -11.14
N MET A 85 -1.41 12.89 -10.91
CA MET A 85 -2.50 12.93 -11.88
C MET A 85 -3.03 14.35 -12.04
N LEU A 86 -3.25 15.05 -10.94
CA LEU A 86 -3.67 16.45 -10.96
C LEU A 86 -2.71 17.34 -11.74
N THR A 87 -1.40 17.17 -11.55
CA THR A 87 -0.37 17.92 -12.26
C THR A 87 -0.48 17.79 -13.79
N ASN A 88 -0.99 16.66 -14.29
CA ASN A 88 -1.26 16.48 -15.71
C ASN A 88 -2.53 17.20 -16.18
N MET A 89 -3.54 17.30 -15.32
CA MET A 89 -4.82 17.92 -15.66
C MET A 89 -4.77 19.45 -15.57
N ILE A 90 -3.83 19.98 -14.80
CA ILE A 90 -3.75 21.38 -14.40
C ILE A 90 -2.57 22.05 -15.11
N ASP A 91 -2.60 22.13 -16.45
CA ASP A 91 -1.52 22.81 -17.21
C ASP A 91 -1.53 24.36 -17.07
N SER A 92 -2.58 24.94 -16.50
CA SER A 92 -2.80 26.40 -16.52
C SER A 92 -3.40 27.00 -15.25
N ILE A 93 -3.13 26.39 -14.08
CA ILE A 93 -3.72 26.89 -12.84
C ILE A 93 -2.76 27.87 -12.15
N THR A 94 -3.30 29.03 -11.82
CA THR A 94 -2.64 30.10 -11.07
C THR A 94 -2.54 29.81 -9.57
N THR A 95 -3.29 28.82 -9.08
CA THR A 95 -3.23 28.33 -7.70
C THR A 95 -3.28 26.81 -7.69
N THR A 96 -2.60 26.19 -6.74
CA THR A 96 -2.39 24.73 -6.66
C THR A 96 -3.64 23.89 -6.45
N GLU A 97 -4.79 24.49 -6.14
CA GLU A 97 -6.00 23.75 -5.73
C GLU A 97 -7.29 24.22 -6.38
N ALA A 98 -7.31 25.37 -7.06
CA ALA A 98 -8.53 25.91 -7.64
C ALA A 98 -8.31 26.60 -8.98
N ARG A 99 -9.25 26.39 -9.91
CA ARG A 99 -9.36 27.15 -11.15
C ARG A 99 -10.35 28.29 -10.94
N ILE A 100 -9.88 29.52 -11.11
CA ILE A 100 -10.71 30.71 -10.95
C ILE A 100 -11.16 31.19 -12.33
N ASN A 101 -12.43 31.43 -12.49
CA ASN A 101 -12.97 32.06 -13.68
C ASN A 101 -12.60 33.54 -13.68
N HIS A 102 -11.75 33.96 -14.60
CA HIS A 102 -11.26 35.35 -14.69
C HIS A 102 -12.34 36.38 -14.98
N ASN A 103 -13.50 35.97 -15.56
CA ASN A 103 -14.59 36.89 -15.89
C ASN A 103 -15.54 37.13 -14.69
N THR A 104 -15.69 36.17 -13.80
CA THR A 104 -16.62 36.20 -12.68
C THR A 104 -15.95 36.30 -11.32
N GLY A 105 -14.64 36.02 -11.25
CA GLY A 105 -13.89 35.88 -9.99
C GLY A 105 -14.26 34.64 -9.16
N ASN A 106 -15.17 33.81 -9.67
CA ASN A 106 -15.64 32.62 -8.96
C ASN A 106 -14.75 31.40 -9.24
N VAL A 107 -14.75 30.45 -8.33
CA VAL A 107 -14.05 29.18 -8.48
C VAL A 107 -14.85 28.27 -9.41
N ASP A 108 -14.33 27.97 -10.59
CA ASP A 108 -14.97 27.07 -11.56
C ASP A 108 -14.76 25.59 -11.22
N ALA A 109 -13.58 25.27 -10.71
CA ALA A 109 -13.25 23.90 -10.33
C ALA A 109 -12.22 23.88 -9.18
N ARG A 110 -12.36 22.89 -8.31
CA ARG A 110 -11.41 22.56 -7.24
C ARG A 110 -10.71 21.25 -7.57
N TYR A 111 -9.44 21.19 -7.25
CA TYR A 111 -8.62 20.00 -7.47
C TYR A 111 -7.91 19.65 -6.15
N MET A 112 -8.23 18.49 -5.61
CA MET A 112 -7.69 18.08 -4.33
C MET A 112 -7.10 16.66 -4.43
N THR A 113 -6.01 16.41 -3.73
CA THR A 113 -5.39 15.09 -3.63
C THR A 113 -5.37 14.61 -2.19
N PHE A 114 -5.74 13.35 -1.99
CA PHE A 114 -5.71 12.70 -0.70
C PHE A 114 -5.05 11.35 -0.85
N SER A 115 -4.10 11.05 0.04
CA SER A 115 -3.44 9.75 0.09
C SER A 115 -3.55 9.14 1.48
N GLY A 116 -3.63 7.80 1.53
CA GLY A 116 -3.88 7.04 2.75
C GLY A 116 -5.35 6.72 2.98
N VAL A 117 -5.61 5.49 3.40
CA VAL A 117 -6.99 4.97 3.60
C VAL A 117 -7.79 5.82 4.60
N GLN A 118 -7.14 6.32 5.66
CA GLN A 118 -7.83 7.09 6.69
C GLN A 118 -8.30 8.44 6.15
N ASN A 119 -7.43 9.17 5.46
CA ASN A 119 -7.77 10.45 4.83
C ASN A 119 -8.89 10.30 3.79
N ILE A 120 -8.85 9.20 3.01
CA ILE A 120 -9.89 8.89 2.03
C ILE A 120 -11.24 8.62 2.71
N LYS A 121 -11.24 7.88 3.82
CA LYS A 121 -12.48 7.63 4.58
C LYS A 121 -13.07 8.92 5.13
N GLU A 122 -12.25 9.81 5.66
CA GLU A 122 -12.69 11.10 6.18
C GLU A 122 -13.34 11.96 5.09
N ILE A 123 -12.65 12.15 3.95
CA ILE A 123 -13.21 12.97 2.86
C ILE A 123 -14.49 12.37 2.27
N LEU A 124 -14.58 11.04 2.18
CA LEU A 124 -15.78 10.38 1.67
C LEU A 124 -16.94 10.42 2.67
N SER A 125 -16.69 10.42 3.99
CA SER A 125 -17.73 10.59 5.00
C SER A 125 -18.34 11.99 4.98
N ASP A 126 -17.52 13.00 4.70
CA ASP A 126 -17.91 14.40 4.65
C ASP A 126 -18.31 14.88 3.24
N PHE A 127 -18.30 13.96 2.26
CA PHE A 127 -18.52 14.30 0.86
C PHE A 127 -19.81 15.10 0.61
N ASN A 128 -20.91 14.76 1.33
CA ASN A 128 -22.19 15.46 1.22
C ASN A 128 -22.17 16.88 1.82
N GLN A 129 -21.13 17.22 2.59
CA GLN A 129 -20.93 18.55 3.17
C GLN A 129 -20.04 19.42 2.30
N LEU A 130 -19.42 18.85 1.28
CA LEU A 130 -18.60 19.60 0.35
C LEU A 130 -19.50 20.61 -0.40
N ASP A 131 -19.00 21.83 -0.48
CA ASP A 131 -19.65 22.86 -1.28
C ASP A 131 -19.72 22.44 -2.76
N THR A 132 -20.95 22.28 -3.26
CA THR A 132 -21.23 21.86 -4.64
C THR A 132 -21.35 23.03 -5.61
N SER A 133 -21.01 24.25 -5.20
CA SER A 133 -21.10 25.48 -6.03
C SER A 133 -20.14 25.42 -7.25
N CYS A 134 -19.13 24.55 -7.23
CA CYS A 134 -18.23 24.35 -8.34
C CYS A 134 -17.90 22.86 -8.54
N LYS A 135 -17.36 22.50 -9.71
CA LYS A 135 -16.86 21.16 -10.00
C LYS A 135 -15.69 20.83 -9.08
N THR A 136 -15.71 19.65 -8.49
CA THR A 136 -14.62 19.20 -7.63
C THR A 136 -14.03 17.90 -8.21
N PHE A 137 -12.72 17.90 -8.41
CA PHE A 137 -11.96 16.73 -8.79
C PHE A 137 -11.15 16.23 -7.59
N LEU A 138 -11.31 14.96 -7.25
CA LEU A 138 -10.59 14.32 -6.16
C LEU A 138 -9.63 13.26 -6.72
N GLU A 139 -8.35 13.42 -6.48
CA GLU A 139 -7.37 12.36 -6.68
C GLU A 139 -7.21 11.59 -5.36
N LEU A 140 -7.63 10.34 -5.35
CA LEU A 140 -7.64 9.48 -4.16
C LEU A 140 -6.66 8.32 -4.33
N MET A 141 -5.60 8.29 -3.51
CA MET A 141 -4.59 7.25 -3.54
C MET A 141 -4.57 6.47 -2.23
N THR A 142 -4.87 5.18 -2.28
CA THR A 142 -4.94 4.31 -1.09
C THR A 142 -3.63 4.25 -0.31
N CYS A 143 -2.48 4.21 -1.03
CA CYS A 143 -1.16 4.23 -0.40
C CYS A 143 -0.77 5.66 -0.04
N GLU A 144 -0.38 5.90 1.21
CA GLU A 144 0.07 7.21 1.70
C GLU A 144 1.31 7.69 0.94
N GLY A 145 1.25 8.88 0.33
CA GLY A 145 2.30 9.42 -0.54
C GLY A 145 2.35 8.84 -1.94
N GLY A 146 1.35 8.00 -2.32
CA GLY A 146 1.19 7.45 -3.66
C GLY A 146 1.70 6.03 -3.84
N CYS A 147 1.66 5.53 -5.07
CA CYS A 147 2.03 4.17 -5.44
C CYS A 147 3.49 3.81 -5.14
N ILE A 148 4.36 4.80 -4.99
CA ILE A 148 5.77 4.59 -4.59
C ILE A 148 5.91 3.91 -3.22
N LYS A 149 4.87 3.97 -2.38
CA LYS A 149 4.74 3.25 -1.11
C LYS A 149 3.82 2.03 -1.21
N GLY A 150 3.47 1.61 -2.40
CA GLY A 150 2.65 0.41 -2.60
C GLY A 150 3.27 -0.84 -1.98
N PRO A 151 2.45 -1.85 -1.61
CA PRO A 151 2.89 -3.03 -0.86
C PRO A 151 3.96 -3.87 -1.57
N CYS A 152 4.05 -3.77 -2.90
CA CYS A 152 5.05 -4.48 -3.71
C CYS A 152 6.14 -3.54 -4.24
N SER A 153 6.34 -2.37 -3.62
CA SER A 153 7.45 -1.49 -3.95
C SER A 153 8.71 -1.90 -3.17
N ASN A 154 9.90 -1.57 -3.70
CA ASN A 154 11.16 -1.88 -3.03
C ASN A 154 11.23 -1.21 -1.64
N GLU A 155 11.41 -2.01 -0.58
CA GLU A 155 11.48 -1.55 0.81
C GLU A 155 12.84 -0.91 1.17
N ASN A 156 13.89 -1.18 0.40
CA ASN A 156 15.25 -0.74 0.71
C ASN A 156 15.51 0.76 0.46
N CYS A 157 14.53 1.49 -0.09
CA CYS A 157 14.65 2.91 -0.37
C CYS A 157 13.60 3.74 0.38
N SER A 158 14.02 4.87 0.93
CA SER A 158 13.08 5.81 1.57
C SER A 158 12.08 6.38 0.55
N SER A 159 10.91 6.79 1.03
CA SER A 159 9.89 7.43 0.17
C SER A 159 10.40 8.70 -0.50
N ALA A 160 11.27 9.46 0.19
CA ALA A 160 11.89 10.65 -0.37
C ALA A 160 12.81 10.29 -1.55
N THR A 161 13.63 9.25 -1.41
CA THR A 161 14.51 8.77 -2.49
C THR A 161 13.70 8.32 -3.71
N LYS A 162 12.64 7.53 -3.49
CA LYS A 162 11.75 7.07 -4.57
C LYS A 162 11.08 8.26 -5.27
N ARG A 163 10.60 9.25 -4.51
CA ARG A 163 9.98 10.46 -5.08
C ARG A 163 10.97 11.25 -5.94
N VAL A 164 12.20 11.43 -5.46
CA VAL A 164 13.27 12.08 -6.25
C VAL A 164 13.57 11.31 -7.54
N GLN A 165 13.59 9.98 -7.50
CA GLN A 165 13.78 9.16 -8.69
C GLN A 165 12.65 9.36 -9.71
N VAL A 166 11.38 9.38 -9.26
CA VAL A 166 10.24 9.67 -10.13
C VAL A 166 10.40 11.05 -10.77
N LEU A 167 10.68 12.09 -9.97
CA LEU A 167 10.83 13.46 -10.46
C LEU A 167 11.99 13.63 -11.47
N LYS A 168 13.09 12.90 -11.28
CA LYS A 168 14.24 12.93 -12.24
C LYS A 168 13.89 12.35 -13.61
N ASN A 169 12.91 11.44 -13.67
CA ASN A 169 12.49 10.77 -14.91
C ASN A 169 11.34 11.48 -15.62
N VAL A 170 10.88 12.62 -15.10
CA VAL A 170 9.83 13.40 -15.76
C VAL A 170 10.40 14.10 -16.99
N ASN A 171 9.83 13.82 -18.15
CA ASN A 171 10.12 14.55 -19.36
C ASN A 171 9.09 15.67 -19.53
N ILE A 172 9.54 16.92 -19.48
CA ILE A 172 8.66 18.10 -19.60
C ILE A 172 8.40 18.42 -21.09
N ASN A 173 9.22 17.93 -22.01
CA ASN A 173 9.03 18.16 -23.42
C ASN A 173 7.80 17.39 -23.90
N LYS A 174 6.76 18.12 -24.30
CA LYS A 174 5.60 17.54 -24.96
C LYS A 174 6.05 17.13 -26.37
N GLU A 175 6.08 15.84 -26.63
CA GLU A 175 6.02 15.36 -27.99
C GLU A 175 4.55 15.48 -28.43
N GLU A 176 4.30 16.20 -29.50
CA GLU A 176 2.95 16.32 -30.07
C GLU A 176 2.61 15.01 -30.77
N HIS A 177 1.71 14.25 -30.17
CA HIS A 177 1.18 13.02 -30.75
C HIS A 177 -0.28 13.22 -31.15
N ASN A 178 -0.62 12.95 -32.39
CA ASN A 178 -1.97 13.14 -32.92
C ASN A 178 -2.84 11.88 -32.67
N TYR A 179 -3.14 11.59 -31.41
CA TYR A 179 -4.05 10.49 -31.02
C TYR A 179 -5.42 10.98 -30.52
N GLU A 180 -5.75 12.23 -30.69
CA GLU A 180 -6.99 12.80 -30.16
C GLU A 180 -8.24 12.12 -30.71
N GLU A 181 -8.25 11.79 -31.99
CA GLU A 181 -9.39 11.10 -32.61
C GLU A 181 -9.54 9.68 -32.09
N THR A 182 -8.43 8.95 -31.93
CA THR A 182 -8.43 7.60 -31.36
C THR A 182 -8.93 7.63 -29.92
N LEU A 183 -8.47 8.59 -29.09
CA LEU A 183 -8.89 8.73 -27.70
C LEU A 183 -10.38 9.08 -27.56
N LYS A 184 -10.92 9.90 -28.46
CA LYS A 184 -12.37 10.27 -28.47
C LYS A 184 -13.28 9.08 -28.83
N GLN A 185 -12.77 8.08 -29.55
CA GLN A 185 -13.53 6.88 -29.94
C GLN A 185 -13.47 5.77 -28.88
N LEU A 186 -12.57 5.86 -27.90
CA LEU A 186 -12.47 4.86 -26.85
C LEU A 186 -13.62 5.01 -25.85
N ASP A 187 -14.37 3.93 -25.64
CA ASP A 187 -15.26 3.84 -24.48
C ASP A 187 -14.43 3.54 -23.24
N ILE A 188 -14.21 4.57 -22.44
CA ILE A 188 -13.45 4.50 -21.18
C ILE A 188 -14.36 4.52 -19.96
N SER A 189 -15.69 4.49 -20.18
CA SER A 189 -16.65 4.39 -19.09
C SER A 189 -16.62 2.99 -18.49
N GLU A 190 -16.53 2.92 -17.16
CA GLU A 190 -16.47 1.66 -16.44
C GLU A 190 -17.34 1.70 -15.19
N ASN A 191 -18.00 0.58 -14.94
CA ASN A 191 -18.69 0.32 -13.70
C ASN A 191 -17.88 -0.69 -12.88
N TYR A 192 -17.57 -0.32 -11.65
CA TYR A 192 -16.94 -1.25 -10.71
C TYR A 192 -18.02 -1.94 -9.90
N ASP A 193 -17.97 -3.27 -9.87
CA ASP A 193 -18.89 -4.04 -9.05
C ASP A 193 -18.66 -3.74 -7.57
N TYR A 194 -19.76 -3.63 -6.83
CA TYR A 194 -19.68 -3.50 -5.38
C TYR A 194 -19.11 -4.80 -4.77
N ILE A 195 -17.90 -4.69 -4.25
CA ILE A 195 -17.29 -5.77 -3.48
C ILE A 195 -17.80 -5.65 -2.03
N LYS A 196 -18.62 -6.62 -1.61
CA LYS A 196 -19.11 -6.65 -0.23
C LYS A 196 -17.91 -6.66 0.72
N ALA A 197 -17.89 -5.72 1.66
CA ALA A 197 -16.86 -5.70 2.68
C ALA A 197 -16.81 -7.04 3.42
N VAL A 198 -15.62 -7.52 3.70
CA VAL A 198 -15.46 -8.72 4.56
C VAL A 198 -16.08 -8.41 5.90
N GLU A 199 -17.14 -9.13 6.25
CA GLU A 199 -17.79 -8.96 7.55
C GLU A 199 -16.77 -9.29 8.64
N GLN A 200 -16.42 -8.27 9.43
CA GLN A 200 -15.60 -8.50 10.61
C GLN A 200 -16.46 -9.24 11.62
N LYS A 201 -16.04 -10.44 12.00
CA LYS A 201 -16.69 -11.18 13.05
C LYS A 201 -16.63 -10.38 14.35
N GLU A 202 -17.78 -10.10 14.92
CA GLU A 202 -17.85 -9.51 16.26
C GLU A 202 -17.70 -10.60 17.31
N TYR A 203 -16.86 -10.35 18.29
CA TYR A 203 -16.62 -11.28 19.40
C TYR A 203 -17.10 -10.66 20.69
N THR A 204 -17.77 -11.47 21.50
CA THR A 204 -18.19 -11.07 22.84
C THR A 204 -16.98 -10.85 23.76
N GLN A 205 -17.13 -10.00 24.77
CA GLN A 205 -16.10 -9.76 25.76
C GLN A 205 -15.61 -11.06 26.42
N LYS A 206 -16.51 -12.01 26.63
CA LYS A 206 -16.18 -13.33 27.19
C LYS A 206 -15.23 -14.12 26.29
N GLN A 207 -15.49 -14.16 24.99
CA GLN A 207 -14.63 -14.83 24.01
C GLN A 207 -13.24 -14.19 23.94
N ILE A 208 -13.19 -12.85 23.95
CA ILE A 208 -11.92 -12.11 23.95
C ILE A 208 -11.11 -12.42 25.22
N GLN A 209 -11.75 -12.41 26.40
CA GLN A 209 -11.08 -12.75 27.66
C GLN A 209 -10.59 -14.20 27.69
N GLU A 210 -11.36 -15.15 27.15
CA GLU A 210 -10.94 -16.55 27.05
C GLU A 210 -9.70 -16.72 26.16
N ALA A 211 -9.64 -15.99 25.05
CA ALA A 211 -8.46 -15.96 24.18
C ALA A 211 -7.24 -15.32 24.89
N LEU A 212 -7.44 -14.21 25.61
CA LEU A 212 -6.39 -13.55 26.39
C LEU A 212 -5.84 -14.44 27.50
N LYS A 213 -6.67 -15.26 28.13
CA LYS A 213 -6.22 -16.25 29.15
C LYS A 213 -5.24 -17.28 28.58
N ARG A 214 -5.33 -17.65 27.29
CA ARG A 214 -4.39 -18.57 26.63
C ARG A 214 -2.97 -18.04 26.65
N VAL A 215 -2.81 -16.71 26.60
CA VAL A 215 -1.51 -16.03 26.68
C VAL A 215 -1.26 -15.40 28.05
N ASN A 216 -1.88 -16.01 29.09
CA ASN A 216 -1.73 -15.68 30.50
C ASN A 216 -2.11 -14.24 30.88
N LYS A 217 -3.04 -13.63 30.13
CA LYS A 217 -3.65 -12.33 30.46
C LYS A 217 -5.00 -12.57 31.11
N LYS A 218 -5.06 -12.42 32.44
CA LYS A 218 -6.23 -12.76 33.25
C LYS A 218 -7.09 -11.54 33.61
N SER A 219 -6.48 -10.36 33.58
CA SER A 219 -7.10 -9.08 33.92
C SER A 219 -6.73 -8.00 32.90
N GLU A 220 -7.43 -6.89 32.91
CA GLU A 220 -7.09 -5.72 32.08
C GLU A 220 -5.69 -5.16 32.37
N ALA A 221 -5.21 -5.29 33.61
CA ALA A 221 -3.85 -4.88 33.97
C ALA A 221 -2.76 -5.70 33.25
N ASP A 222 -3.07 -6.90 32.78
CA ASP A 222 -2.16 -7.74 32.02
C ASP A 222 -2.14 -7.36 30.51
N GLU A 223 -3.07 -6.52 30.06
CA GLU A 223 -3.18 -6.06 28.67
C GLU A 223 -2.20 -4.90 28.39
N LEU A 224 -0.92 -5.21 28.22
CA LEU A 224 0.15 -4.20 28.08
C LEU A 224 0.04 -3.38 26.78
N ASN A 225 -0.71 -3.82 25.80
CA ASN A 225 -0.86 -3.18 24.47
C ASN A 225 0.48 -2.73 23.85
N CYS A 226 1.51 -3.57 23.98
CA CYS A 226 2.90 -3.21 23.67
C CYS A 226 3.24 -3.28 22.16
N GLY A 227 2.31 -3.74 21.30
CA GLY A 227 2.52 -3.86 19.86
C GLY A 227 3.51 -4.96 19.42
N GLY A 228 4.24 -5.60 20.33
CA GLY A 228 5.32 -6.56 20.00
C GLY A 228 4.86 -7.83 19.26
N CYS A 229 3.57 -8.13 19.23
CA CYS A 229 2.97 -9.22 18.46
C CYS A 229 2.48 -8.78 17.06
N GLY A 230 2.69 -7.52 16.67
CA GLY A 230 2.21 -6.96 15.40
C GLY A 230 0.76 -6.45 15.43
N TYR A 231 0.11 -6.46 16.59
CA TYR A 231 -1.24 -5.89 16.79
C TYR A 231 -1.17 -4.72 17.77
N ASP A 232 -1.91 -3.64 17.49
CA ASP A 232 -1.88 -2.41 18.32
C ASP A 232 -2.38 -2.64 19.74
N THR A 233 -3.36 -3.54 19.90
CA THR A 233 -3.93 -3.87 21.23
C THR A 233 -3.97 -5.36 21.48
N CYS A 234 -3.89 -5.75 22.76
CA CYS A 234 -4.07 -7.13 23.19
C CYS A 234 -5.44 -7.69 22.79
N ARG A 235 -6.47 -6.87 22.71
CA ARG A 235 -7.82 -7.27 22.28
C ARG A 235 -7.88 -7.54 20.76
N GLN A 236 -7.16 -6.79 19.93
CA GLN A 236 -7.03 -7.11 18.51
C GLN A 236 -6.26 -8.42 18.30
N PHE A 237 -5.18 -8.63 19.05
CA PHE A 237 -4.47 -9.90 19.05
C PHE A 237 -5.36 -11.08 19.47
N ALA A 238 -6.20 -10.91 20.51
CA ALA A 238 -7.15 -11.93 20.96
C ALA A 238 -8.17 -12.29 19.86
N LYS A 239 -8.70 -11.31 19.13
CA LYS A 239 -9.57 -11.54 17.97
C LYS A 239 -8.85 -12.35 16.89
N ALA A 240 -7.60 -12.01 16.61
CA ALA A 240 -6.78 -12.73 15.65
C ALA A 240 -6.50 -14.18 16.08
N LEU A 241 -6.30 -14.44 17.39
CA LEU A 241 -6.20 -15.79 17.96
C LEU A 241 -7.49 -16.61 17.75
N ILE A 242 -8.65 -16.00 17.93
CA ILE A 242 -9.95 -16.65 17.72
C ILE A 242 -10.16 -16.98 16.25
N ASP A 243 -9.73 -16.07 15.35
CA ASP A 243 -9.79 -16.27 13.90
C ASP A 243 -8.76 -17.28 13.35
N GLY A 244 -7.82 -17.74 14.18
CA GLY A 244 -6.70 -18.58 13.73
C GLY A 244 -5.66 -17.84 12.86
N ARG A 245 -5.64 -16.51 12.92
CA ARG A 245 -4.67 -15.65 12.20
C ARG A 245 -3.44 -15.30 13.05
N ALA A 246 -3.44 -15.68 14.32
CA ALA A 246 -2.32 -15.48 15.24
C ALA A 246 -2.12 -16.71 16.11
N GLU A 247 -0.92 -16.88 16.61
CA GLU A 247 -0.50 -17.96 17.51
C GLU A 247 -0.12 -17.40 18.89
N ASN A 248 -0.22 -18.23 19.93
CA ASN A 248 0.04 -17.78 21.31
C ASN A 248 1.47 -17.28 21.53
N ASP A 249 2.43 -17.87 20.83
CA ASP A 249 3.85 -17.57 20.91
C ASP A 249 4.25 -16.25 20.23
N MET A 250 3.37 -15.65 19.42
CA MET A 250 3.55 -14.29 18.91
C MET A 250 3.52 -13.25 20.07
N CYS A 251 2.90 -13.56 21.20
CA CYS A 251 2.86 -12.66 22.35
C CYS A 251 4.19 -12.60 23.08
N VAL A 252 4.96 -11.52 22.90
CA VAL A 252 6.30 -11.36 23.51
C VAL A 252 6.27 -11.47 25.03
N SER A 253 5.29 -10.87 25.72
CA SER A 253 5.18 -10.96 27.17
C SER A 253 4.87 -12.38 27.66
N TYR A 254 4.11 -13.14 26.89
CA TYR A 254 3.82 -14.54 27.15
C TYR A 254 5.06 -15.43 26.97
N MET A 255 5.77 -15.26 25.88
CA MET A 255 7.00 -16.00 25.59
C MET A 255 8.09 -15.74 26.63
N ARG A 256 8.24 -14.47 27.03
CA ARG A 256 9.17 -14.09 28.12
C ARG A 256 8.84 -14.81 29.42
N LYS A 257 7.56 -14.89 29.78
CA LYS A 257 7.12 -15.58 30.99
C LYS A 257 7.38 -17.08 30.91
N ILE A 258 7.06 -17.73 29.79
CA ILE A 258 7.35 -19.16 29.59
C ILE A 258 8.86 -19.45 29.73
N ALA A 259 9.70 -18.60 29.14
CA ALA A 259 11.14 -18.75 29.27
C ALA A 259 11.63 -18.64 30.72
N GLN A 260 11.13 -17.67 31.47
CA GLN A 260 11.42 -17.52 32.89
C GLN A 260 10.95 -18.71 33.72
N ASP A 261 9.71 -19.18 33.50
CA ASP A 261 9.15 -20.32 34.21
C ASP A 261 9.95 -21.61 33.94
N LYS A 262 10.36 -21.83 32.67
CA LYS A 262 11.23 -22.96 32.33
C LYS A 262 12.58 -22.88 33.04
N THR A 263 13.21 -21.71 33.08
CA THR A 263 14.48 -21.50 33.79
C THR A 263 14.33 -21.78 35.27
N ASN A 264 13.27 -21.24 35.91
CA ASN A 264 13.00 -21.45 37.34
C ASN A 264 12.73 -22.93 37.67
N ILE A 265 12.01 -23.65 36.79
CA ILE A 265 11.76 -25.08 36.97
C ILE A 265 13.08 -25.87 36.86
N LEU A 266 13.94 -25.54 35.91
CA LEU A 266 15.24 -26.19 35.74
C LEU A 266 16.11 -25.97 36.99
N LEU A 267 16.24 -24.74 37.44
CA LEU A 267 17.00 -24.40 38.65
C LEU A 267 16.54 -25.19 39.87
N LYS A 268 15.20 -25.26 40.09
CA LYS A 268 14.60 -26.00 41.22
C LYS A 268 14.75 -27.51 41.15
N LYS A 269 14.93 -28.08 39.93
CA LYS A 269 15.06 -29.54 39.74
C LYS A 269 16.51 -30.04 39.77
N ILE A 270 17.48 -29.16 39.73
CA ILE A 270 18.89 -29.51 39.85
C ILE A 270 19.17 -29.89 41.32
N PRO A 271 19.69 -31.12 41.60
CA PRO A 271 19.91 -31.58 42.97
C PRO A 271 21.10 -30.93 43.65
N GLN A 272 21.88 -30.15 42.95
CA GLN A 272 23.06 -29.43 43.47
C GLN A 272 22.66 -27.99 43.80
N GLY A 273 23.20 -27.45 44.90
CA GLY A 273 23.02 -26.04 45.23
C GLY A 273 23.64 -25.12 44.17
N ILE A 274 22.84 -24.21 43.66
CA ILE A 274 23.25 -23.23 42.64
C ILE A 274 23.18 -21.84 43.27
N VAL A 275 24.23 -21.06 43.12
CA VAL A 275 24.25 -19.64 43.47
C VAL A 275 24.59 -18.82 42.24
N ILE A 276 23.69 -17.92 41.87
CA ILE A 276 23.89 -17.00 40.75
C ILE A 276 24.35 -15.67 41.30
N VAL A 277 25.48 -15.17 40.78
CA VAL A 277 26.06 -13.88 41.16
C VAL A 277 26.11 -12.94 39.97
N ASN A 278 26.01 -11.64 40.21
CA ASN A 278 26.23 -10.62 39.18
C ASN A 278 27.71 -10.31 38.98
N GLU A 279 28.04 -9.40 38.07
CA GLU A 279 29.41 -8.99 37.74
C GLU A 279 30.16 -8.42 38.97
N SER A 280 29.44 -7.93 39.98
CA SER A 280 29.98 -7.42 41.26
C SER A 280 30.06 -8.50 42.34
N LEU A 281 29.93 -9.78 41.96
CA LEU A 281 29.97 -10.94 42.89
C LEU A 281 28.87 -10.92 43.96
N LYS A 282 27.82 -10.17 43.80
CA LYS A 282 26.63 -10.21 44.68
C LYS A 282 25.69 -11.32 44.24
N ILE A 283 25.20 -12.08 45.23
CA ILE A 283 24.21 -13.12 45.00
C ILE A 283 22.92 -12.47 44.46
N VAL A 284 22.47 -12.93 43.32
CA VAL A 284 21.25 -12.48 42.64
C VAL A 284 20.12 -13.51 42.81
N ASP A 285 20.47 -14.81 42.81
CA ASP A 285 19.48 -15.87 42.95
C ASP A 285 20.15 -17.17 43.51
N THR A 286 19.34 -18.05 44.12
CA THR A 286 19.75 -19.39 44.58
C THR A 286 18.60 -20.35 44.42
N ASN A 287 18.90 -21.64 44.20
CA ASN A 287 17.87 -22.67 44.21
C ASN A 287 17.63 -23.25 45.59
#